data_5f637be8b6516e1203ea113e65258957
#
_entry.id   5f637be8b6516e1203ea113e65258957
#
_cell.length_a   1.000
_cell.length_b   1.000
_cell.length_c   1.000
_cell.angle_alpha   90.00
_cell.angle_beta   90.00
_cell.angle_gamma   90.00
#
_symmetry.space_group_name_H-M   'P 1'
#
loop_
_entity.id
_entity.type
_entity.pdbx_description
1 polymer ?
#
loop_
_entity_poly.entity_id
_entity_poly.type
_entity_poly.pdbx_seq_one_letter_code
_entity_poly.pdbx_strand_id
1 'polypeptide(L)'
;TGGACGAQAAFYLLATYWTLLLPRSLGAPGRSREKSAHAASFGRSIIEGWKFGWQNVTVRTGLLITMFASLFIVPFTTLLPVFARDILGVGATGQGLLLTAMGVGALGSAVIITTFGDRMPRGIFMLGGVVLYGISVVAFSASPWFALSMALMVIVGIANVSSHALVQTVLQTYSPPEYRGRTIALFHMSQVVMTVGSMIIGSLAAGCGPQWAVALMGGAGALAMVAVHM
;
A
#
# COMPACT_ATOMS: atom_id res chain seq x y z
N THR A 1 22.06 14.40 9.19
CA THR A 1 21.45 14.09 7.88
C THR A 1 22.41 13.31 6.96
N GLY A 2 23.72 13.58 6.95
CA GLY A 2 24.69 12.88 6.08
C GLY A 2 24.83 11.37 6.33
N GLY A 3 24.74 10.91 7.58
CA GLY A 3 24.86 9.50 7.93
C GLY A 3 23.72 8.63 7.38
N ALA A 4 22.48 9.12 7.38
CA ALA A 4 21.33 8.40 6.83
C ALA A 4 21.43 8.23 5.31
N CYS A 5 21.84 9.27 4.59
CA CYS A 5 22.06 9.21 3.13
C CYS A 5 23.22 8.26 2.79
N GLY A 6 24.28 8.25 3.58
CA GLY A 6 25.41 7.34 3.42
C GLY A 6 25.02 5.87 3.63
N ALA A 7 24.25 5.58 4.68
CA ALA A 7 23.70 4.23 4.92
C ALA A 7 22.80 3.77 3.77
N GLN A 8 21.90 4.62 3.31
CA GLN A 8 21.01 4.31 2.19
C GLN A 8 21.80 4.04 0.90
N ALA A 9 22.80 4.85 0.58
CA ALA A 9 23.66 4.62 -0.57
C ALA A 9 24.41 3.29 -0.48
N ALA A 10 24.95 2.93 0.72
CA ALA A 10 25.61 1.66 0.95
C ALA A 10 24.66 0.46 0.72
N PHE A 11 23.41 0.54 1.19
CA PHE A 11 22.41 -0.50 0.93
C PHE A 11 22.09 -0.66 -0.57
N TYR A 12 21.97 0.44 -1.32
CA TYR A 12 21.75 0.37 -2.76
C TYR A 12 22.94 -0.22 -3.50
N LEU A 13 24.16 0.14 -3.13
CA LEU A 13 25.37 -0.46 -3.71
C LEU A 13 25.46 -1.96 -3.42
N LEU A 14 25.16 -2.37 -2.19
CA LEU A 14 25.12 -3.77 -1.80
C LEU A 14 24.06 -4.54 -2.60
N ALA A 15 22.84 -4.01 -2.74
CA ALA A 15 21.78 -4.60 -3.53
C ALA A 15 22.17 -4.72 -5.01
N THR A 16 22.81 -3.70 -5.58
CA THR A 16 23.31 -3.72 -6.96
C THR A 16 24.38 -4.78 -7.13
N TYR A 17 25.33 -4.87 -6.19
CA TYR A 17 26.38 -5.90 -6.21
C TYR A 17 25.79 -7.31 -6.17
N TRP A 18 24.82 -7.58 -5.28
CA TRP A 18 24.11 -8.86 -5.22
C TRP A 18 23.35 -9.17 -6.51
N THR A 19 22.72 -8.17 -7.12
CA THR A 19 22.00 -8.33 -8.39
C THR A 19 22.95 -8.68 -9.54
N LEU A 20 24.15 -8.11 -9.57
CA LEU A 20 25.18 -8.42 -10.57
C LEU A 20 25.76 -9.83 -10.41
N LEU A 21 25.76 -10.38 -9.19
CA LEU A 21 26.21 -11.75 -8.90
C LEU A 21 25.17 -12.81 -9.28
N LEU A 22 23.91 -12.43 -9.57
CA LEU A 22 22.92 -13.41 -10.03
C LEU A 22 23.36 -14.02 -11.38
N PRO A 23 23.35 -15.35 -11.49
CA PRO A 23 23.69 -16.02 -12.76
C PRO A 23 22.75 -15.56 -13.87
N ARG A 24 23.33 -15.13 -14.99
CA ARG A 24 22.55 -14.71 -16.20
C ARG A 24 21.67 -15.82 -16.78
N SER A 25 21.85 -17.06 -16.35
CA SER A 25 21.04 -18.23 -16.75
C SER A 25 19.60 -18.22 -16.24
N LEU A 26 19.24 -17.31 -15.31
CA LEU A 26 17.84 -17.12 -14.86
C LEU A 26 17.02 -16.25 -15.82
N GLY A 27 17.62 -15.71 -16.87
CA GLY A 27 16.90 -15.07 -17.98
C GLY A 27 16.17 -16.14 -18.80
N ALA A 28 14.83 -16.19 -18.69
CA ALA A 28 14.01 -17.14 -19.44
C ALA A 28 14.37 -17.15 -20.93
N PRO A 29 14.63 -18.33 -21.53
CA PRO A 29 14.82 -18.43 -22.96
C PRO A 29 13.49 -18.12 -23.66
N GLY A 30 13.38 -16.97 -24.32
CA GLY A 30 12.17 -16.61 -25.06
C GLY A 30 11.94 -15.11 -25.33
N ARG A 31 12.74 -14.23 -24.73
CA ARG A 31 12.44 -12.77 -24.80
C ARG A 31 13.07 -11.99 -25.95
N SER A 32 13.77 -12.62 -26.86
CA SER A 32 14.57 -11.92 -27.88
C SER A 32 13.85 -11.61 -29.20
N ARG A 33 12.61 -12.02 -29.42
CA ARG A 33 11.98 -11.89 -30.76
C ARG A 33 10.72 -11.03 -30.84
N GLU A 34 10.27 -10.44 -29.73
CA GLU A 34 9.01 -9.66 -29.70
C GLU A 34 9.17 -8.15 -29.42
N LYS A 35 10.39 -7.60 -29.50
CA LYS A 35 10.60 -6.18 -29.18
C LYS A 35 9.99 -5.18 -30.16
N SER A 36 9.59 -5.58 -31.36
CA SER A 36 9.07 -4.66 -32.39
C SER A 36 7.52 -4.57 -32.47
N ALA A 37 6.81 -5.53 -31.87
CA ALA A 37 5.35 -5.56 -31.86
C ALA A 37 4.73 -4.90 -30.60
N HIS A 38 5.54 -4.47 -29.62
CA HIS A 38 5.09 -4.19 -28.27
C HIS A 38 4.54 -2.77 -28.02
N ALA A 39 4.82 -1.79 -28.86
CA ALA A 39 4.31 -0.42 -28.63
C ALA A 39 2.79 -0.30 -28.89
N ALA A 40 2.28 -0.97 -29.94
CA ALA A 40 0.84 -1.05 -30.21
C ALA A 40 0.10 -2.03 -29.28
N SER A 41 0.82 -2.94 -28.63
CA SER A 41 0.34 -3.99 -27.73
C SER A 41 0.17 -3.52 -26.28
N PHE A 42 0.87 -2.47 -25.83
CA PHE A 42 0.87 -2.05 -24.42
C PHE A 42 -0.50 -1.58 -23.94
N GLY A 43 -1.14 -0.69 -24.69
CA GLY A 43 -2.50 -0.22 -24.36
C GLY A 43 -3.51 -1.37 -24.42
N ARG A 44 -3.39 -2.25 -25.41
CA ARG A 44 -4.23 -3.44 -25.54
C ARG A 44 -4.03 -4.41 -24.38
N SER A 45 -2.79 -4.61 -23.94
CA SER A 45 -2.48 -5.46 -22.78
C SER A 45 -3.06 -4.94 -21.48
N ILE A 46 -3.09 -3.61 -21.28
CA ILE A 46 -3.75 -2.99 -20.11
C ILE A 46 -5.26 -3.21 -20.18
N ILE A 47 -5.88 -2.98 -21.34
CA ILE A 47 -7.31 -3.17 -21.53
C ILE A 47 -7.72 -4.64 -21.31
N GLU A 48 -6.94 -5.56 -21.85
CA GLU A 48 -7.18 -7.00 -21.66
C GLU A 48 -7.00 -7.42 -20.19
N GLY A 49 -5.98 -6.91 -19.50
CA GLY A 49 -5.78 -7.10 -18.07
C GLY A 49 -6.94 -6.53 -17.23
N TRP A 50 -7.42 -5.33 -17.59
CA TRP A 50 -8.58 -4.71 -16.97
C TRP A 50 -9.85 -5.52 -17.19
N LYS A 51 -10.11 -5.94 -18.43
CA LYS A 51 -11.27 -6.78 -18.78
C LYS A 51 -11.28 -8.10 -18.02
N PHE A 52 -10.12 -8.78 -17.96
CA PHE A 52 -9.94 -9.99 -17.16
C PHE A 52 -10.19 -9.73 -15.66
N GLY A 53 -9.57 -8.67 -15.11
CA GLY A 53 -9.73 -8.28 -13.71
C GLY A 53 -11.19 -7.99 -13.36
N TRP A 54 -11.96 -7.40 -14.28
CA TRP A 54 -13.38 -7.09 -14.08
C TRP A 54 -14.30 -8.32 -14.18
N GLN A 55 -13.93 -9.31 -14.99
CA GLN A 55 -14.70 -10.55 -15.16
C GLN A 55 -14.52 -11.53 -13.98
N ASN A 56 -13.36 -11.51 -13.35
CA ASN A 56 -13.09 -12.37 -12.20
C ASN A 56 -13.42 -11.63 -10.89
N VAL A 57 -14.49 -12.06 -10.21
CA VAL A 57 -14.99 -11.40 -8.99
C VAL A 57 -13.90 -11.23 -7.93
N THR A 58 -13.09 -12.26 -7.71
CA THR A 58 -12.01 -12.24 -6.70
C THR A 58 -10.92 -11.23 -7.05
N VAL A 59 -10.50 -11.20 -8.32
CA VAL A 59 -9.48 -10.24 -8.81
C VAL A 59 -10.03 -8.81 -8.78
N ARG A 60 -11.29 -8.63 -9.23
CA ARG A 60 -11.99 -7.35 -9.18
C ARG A 60 -12.04 -6.79 -7.76
N THR A 61 -12.47 -7.59 -6.79
CA THR A 61 -12.54 -7.18 -5.39
C THR A 61 -11.16 -6.77 -4.87
N GLY A 62 -10.11 -7.55 -5.14
CA GLY A 62 -8.74 -7.19 -4.74
C GLY A 62 -8.25 -5.88 -5.36
N LEU A 63 -8.50 -5.65 -6.65
CA LEU A 63 -8.14 -4.40 -7.33
C LEU A 63 -8.92 -3.21 -6.79
N LEU A 64 -10.24 -3.35 -6.59
CA LEU A 64 -11.07 -2.28 -6.02
C LEU A 64 -10.63 -1.92 -4.60
N ILE A 65 -10.37 -2.91 -3.75
CA ILE A 65 -9.85 -2.69 -2.39
C ILE A 65 -8.56 -1.88 -2.45
N THR A 66 -7.62 -2.27 -3.31
CA THR A 66 -6.34 -1.56 -3.44
C THR A 66 -6.53 -0.13 -3.95
N MET A 67 -7.37 0.07 -4.96
CA MET A 67 -7.65 1.39 -5.51
C MET A 67 -8.30 2.32 -4.47
N PHE A 68 -9.31 1.84 -3.75
CA PHE A 68 -9.97 2.63 -2.71
C PHE A 68 -9.02 2.90 -1.53
N ALA A 69 -8.24 1.91 -1.08
CA ALA A 69 -7.24 2.13 -0.04
C ALA A 69 -6.20 3.18 -0.46
N SER A 70 -5.70 3.09 -1.69
CA SER A 70 -4.73 4.05 -2.24
C SER A 70 -5.31 5.45 -2.42
N LEU A 71 -6.61 5.57 -2.72
CA LEU A 71 -7.26 6.87 -2.88
C LEU A 71 -7.59 7.53 -1.54
N PHE A 72 -8.12 6.77 -0.59
CA PHE A 72 -8.73 7.32 0.62
C PHE A 72 -7.89 7.15 1.87
N ILE A 73 -7.19 6.02 2.04
CA ILE A 73 -6.52 5.72 3.30
C ILE A 73 -5.03 6.06 3.25
N VAL A 74 -4.30 5.53 2.28
CA VAL A 74 -2.83 5.68 2.18
C VAL A 74 -2.37 7.15 2.17
N PRO A 75 -3.07 8.12 1.54
CA PRO A 75 -2.65 9.51 1.48
C PRO A 75 -2.50 10.22 2.83
N PHE A 76 -3.05 9.68 3.94
CA PHE A 76 -2.86 10.28 5.26
C PHE A 76 -1.37 10.45 5.62
N THR A 77 -0.50 9.59 5.07
CA THR A 77 0.95 9.65 5.31
C THR A 77 1.58 10.96 4.83
N THR A 78 0.99 11.62 3.84
CA THR A 78 1.45 12.93 3.36
C THR A 78 1.20 14.05 4.35
N LEU A 79 0.21 13.90 5.24
CA LEU A 79 -0.08 14.83 6.32
C LEU A 79 0.65 14.50 7.63
N LEU A 80 1.37 13.38 7.70
CA LEU A 80 2.08 12.96 8.91
C LEU A 80 3.08 14.03 9.43
N PRO A 81 3.85 14.75 8.58
CA PRO A 81 4.68 15.87 9.03
C PRO A 81 3.88 16.98 9.70
N VAL A 82 2.69 17.31 9.18
CA VAL A 82 1.79 18.32 9.73
C VAL A 82 1.26 17.86 11.10
N PHE A 83 0.84 16.61 11.23
CA PHE A 83 0.43 16.03 12.51
C PHE A 83 1.54 16.08 13.56
N ALA A 84 2.77 15.69 13.20
CA ALA A 84 3.90 15.68 14.11
C ALA A 84 4.28 17.08 14.57
N ARG A 85 4.18 18.08 13.69
CA ARG A 85 4.58 19.46 13.98
C ARG A 85 3.47 20.25 14.68
N ASP A 86 2.26 20.26 14.11
CA ASP A 86 1.23 21.24 14.45
C ASP A 86 0.19 20.69 15.45
N ILE A 87 0.01 19.36 15.49
CA ILE A 87 -0.98 18.73 16.39
C ILE A 87 -0.31 18.11 17.62
N LEU A 88 0.73 17.30 17.40
CA LEU A 88 1.43 16.61 18.47
C LEU A 88 2.60 17.40 19.07
N GLY A 89 3.08 18.47 18.39
CA GLY A 89 4.16 19.33 18.85
C GLY A 89 5.53 18.63 19.01
N VAL A 90 5.73 17.47 18.37
CA VAL A 90 6.94 16.62 18.54
C VAL A 90 7.98 16.81 17.44
N GLY A 91 7.68 17.61 16.43
CA GLY A 91 8.60 17.95 15.35
C GLY A 91 9.08 16.76 14.50
N ALA A 92 10.20 16.96 13.79
CA ALA A 92 10.75 15.95 12.87
C ALA A 92 11.18 14.64 13.55
N THR A 93 11.69 14.70 14.78
CA THR A 93 12.06 13.51 15.55
C THR A 93 10.85 12.66 15.87
N GLY A 94 9.75 13.29 16.31
CA GLY A 94 8.50 12.60 16.59
C GLY A 94 7.87 11.98 15.32
N GLN A 95 7.97 12.66 14.18
CA GLN A 95 7.56 12.07 12.90
C GLN A 95 8.37 10.80 12.58
N GLY A 96 9.68 10.82 12.79
CA GLY A 96 10.54 9.64 12.63
C GLY A 96 10.11 8.49 13.53
N LEU A 97 9.76 8.78 14.79
CA LEU A 97 9.27 7.77 15.75
C LEU A 97 7.91 7.19 15.33
N LEU A 98 6.97 8.00 14.82
CA LEU A 98 5.70 7.53 14.27
C LEU A 98 5.91 6.59 13.08
N LEU A 99 6.80 6.94 12.15
CA LEU A 99 7.15 6.06 11.02
C LEU A 99 7.84 4.78 11.50
N THR A 100 8.68 4.85 12.52
CA THR A 100 9.31 3.67 13.14
C THR A 100 8.26 2.77 13.78
N ALA A 101 7.30 3.33 14.51
CA ALA A 101 6.19 2.58 15.09
C ALA A 101 5.36 1.85 14.00
N MET A 102 5.07 2.53 12.89
CA MET A 102 4.42 1.92 11.72
C MET A 102 5.29 0.78 11.13
N GLY A 103 6.61 0.97 11.05
CA GLY A 103 7.55 -0.07 10.60
C GLY A 103 7.59 -1.30 11.51
N VAL A 104 7.55 -1.10 12.83
CA VAL A 104 7.46 -2.21 13.81
C VAL A 104 6.17 -3.00 13.61
N GLY A 105 5.04 -2.31 13.42
CA GLY A 105 3.77 -2.95 13.08
C GLY A 105 3.84 -3.76 11.79
N ALA A 106 4.47 -3.21 10.76
CA ALA A 106 4.68 -3.86 9.47
C ALA A 106 5.50 -5.16 9.60
N LEU A 107 6.58 -5.14 10.36
CA LEU A 107 7.38 -6.33 10.67
C LEU A 107 6.58 -7.38 11.44
N GLY A 108 5.84 -6.95 12.47
CA GLY A 108 4.94 -7.85 13.22
C GLY A 108 3.92 -8.54 12.30
N SER A 109 3.31 -7.77 11.39
CA SER A 109 2.39 -8.31 10.40
C SER A 109 3.04 -9.34 9.48
N ALA A 110 4.26 -9.07 9.00
CA ALA A 110 4.99 -10.00 8.15
C ALA A 110 5.25 -11.34 8.86
N VAL A 111 5.64 -11.30 10.14
CA VAL A 111 5.82 -12.49 10.97
C VAL A 111 4.51 -13.25 11.18
N ILE A 112 3.41 -12.56 11.46
CA ILE A 112 2.09 -13.17 11.64
C ILE A 112 1.65 -13.86 10.34
N ILE A 113 1.78 -13.21 9.19
CA ILE A 113 1.37 -13.77 7.90
C ILE A 113 2.22 -14.98 7.52
N THR A 114 3.54 -14.94 7.74
CA THR A 114 4.42 -16.08 7.42
C THR A 114 4.17 -17.28 8.33
N THR A 115 3.77 -17.06 9.60
CA THR A 115 3.55 -18.13 10.56
C THR A 115 2.14 -18.73 10.47
N PHE A 116 1.13 -17.92 10.24
CA PHE A 116 -0.29 -18.32 10.33
C PHE A 116 -1.06 -18.15 9.01
N GLY A 117 -0.45 -17.61 7.96
CA GLY A 117 -1.15 -17.22 6.71
C GLY A 117 -1.89 -18.36 6.03
N ASP A 118 -1.37 -19.61 6.10
CA ASP A 118 -2.01 -20.77 5.50
C ASP A 118 -3.31 -21.19 6.22
N ARG A 119 -3.46 -20.84 7.50
CA ARG A 119 -4.63 -21.18 8.33
C ARG A 119 -5.71 -20.08 8.29
N MET A 120 -5.40 -18.92 7.74
CA MET A 120 -6.30 -17.77 7.76
C MET A 120 -7.24 -17.76 6.55
N PRO A 121 -8.56 -17.54 6.74
CA PRO A 121 -9.49 -17.33 5.63
C PRO A 121 -9.16 -16.02 4.92
N ARG A 122 -8.47 -16.12 3.79
CA ARG A 122 -7.84 -14.98 3.06
C ARG A 122 -8.79 -13.81 2.81
N GLY A 123 -10.05 -14.09 2.48
CA GLY A 123 -11.04 -13.03 2.19
C GLY A 123 -11.38 -12.18 3.42
N ILE A 124 -11.64 -12.82 4.56
CA ILE A 124 -12.01 -12.14 5.82
C ILE A 124 -10.83 -11.31 6.33
N PHE A 125 -9.62 -11.86 6.29
CA PHE A 125 -8.42 -11.14 6.75
C PHE A 125 -8.05 -9.98 5.81
N MET A 126 -8.26 -10.13 4.51
CA MET A 126 -8.04 -9.06 3.53
C MET A 126 -8.96 -7.87 3.81
N LEU A 127 -10.26 -8.11 3.95
CA LEU A 127 -11.25 -7.07 4.24
C LEU A 127 -11.08 -6.51 5.65
N GLY A 128 -10.93 -7.37 6.65
CA GLY A 128 -10.71 -6.97 8.03
C GLY A 128 -9.45 -6.11 8.20
N GLY A 129 -8.38 -6.45 7.49
CA GLY A 129 -7.14 -5.66 7.47
C GLY A 129 -7.36 -4.24 6.94
N VAL A 130 -8.10 -4.08 5.83
CA VAL A 130 -8.34 -2.75 5.25
C VAL A 130 -9.32 -1.93 6.10
N VAL A 131 -10.35 -2.55 6.66
CA VAL A 131 -11.27 -1.88 7.58
C VAL A 131 -10.53 -1.44 8.85
N LEU A 132 -9.71 -2.32 9.42
CA LEU A 132 -8.85 -2.00 10.56
C LEU A 132 -7.91 -0.84 10.24
N TYR A 133 -7.35 -0.82 9.03
CA TYR A 133 -6.51 0.27 8.55
C TYR A 133 -7.28 1.61 8.56
N GLY A 134 -8.46 1.66 7.94
CA GLY A 134 -9.29 2.86 7.91
C GLY A 134 -9.68 3.34 9.31
N ILE A 135 -10.15 2.43 10.18
CA ILE A 135 -10.52 2.76 11.57
C ILE A 135 -9.32 3.29 12.35
N SER A 136 -8.14 2.66 12.21
CA SER A 136 -6.93 3.09 12.91
C SER A 136 -6.45 4.47 12.46
N VAL A 137 -6.61 4.81 11.17
CA VAL A 137 -6.28 6.13 10.62
C VAL A 137 -7.27 7.18 11.14
N VAL A 138 -8.56 6.87 11.22
CA VAL A 138 -9.58 7.76 11.83
C VAL A 138 -9.27 7.98 13.32
N ALA A 139 -8.96 6.91 14.06
CA ALA A 139 -8.59 7.03 15.48
C ALA A 139 -7.30 7.86 15.65
N PHE A 140 -6.31 7.68 14.76
CA PHE A 140 -5.10 8.49 14.75
C PHE A 140 -5.39 9.97 14.53
N SER A 141 -6.33 10.32 13.64
CA SER A 141 -6.70 11.72 13.38
C SER A 141 -7.28 12.43 14.61
N ALA A 142 -7.95 11.69 15.49
CA ALA A 142 -8.55 12.19 16.71
C ALA A 142 -7.62 12.16 17.93
N SER A 143 -6.42 11.56 17.81
CA SER A 143 -5.51 11.37 18.93
C SER A 143 -4.72 12.65 19.26
N PRO A 144 -4.88 13.22 20.49
CA PRO A 144 -4.10 14.37 20.94
C PRO A 144 -2.77 13.96 21.60
N TRP A 145 -2.57 12.68 21.93
CA TRP A 145 -1.43 12.19 22.70
C TRP A 145 -0.45 11.41 21.84
N PHE A 146 0.82 11.79 21.91
CA PHE A 146 1.88 11.16 21.13
C PHE A 146 2.00 9.65 21.39
N ALA A 147 1.91 9.20 22.65
CA ALA A 147 1.99 7.78 22.98
C ALA A 147 0.84 6.96 22.36
N LEU A 148 -0.39 7.51 22.40
CA LEU A 148 -1.54 6.87 21.74
C LEU A 148 -1.38 6.85 20.23
N SER A 149 -0.89 7.96 19.65
CA SER A 149 -0.59 8.06 18.22
C SER A 149 0.46 7.03 17.79
N MET A 150 1.49 6.79 18.59
CA MET A 150 2.47 5.73 18.34
C MET A 150 1.85 4.33 18.34
N ALA A 151 1.01 4.03 19.35
CA ALA A 151 0.33 2.73 19.42
C ALA A 151 -0.59 2.52 18.20
N LEU A 152 -1.34 3.56 17.81
CA LEU A 152 -2.20 3.52 16.62
C LEU A 152 -1.37 3.33 15.34
N MET A 153 -0.20 3.95 15.24
CA MET A 153 0.70 3.76 14.08
C MET A 153 1.24 2.32 13.97
N VAL A 154 1.45 1.63 15.10
CA VAL A 154 1.76 0.19 15.06
C VAL A 154 0.61 -0.60 14.44
N ILE A 155 -0.63 -0.33 14.86
CA ILE A 155 -1.83 -0.99 14.31
C ILE A 155 -1.99 -0.65 12.83
N VAL A 156 -1.79 0.60 12.45
CA VAL A 156 -1.76 1.06 11.05
C VAL A 156 -0.74 0.26 10.23
N GLY A 157 0.47 0.06 10.77
CA GLY A 157 1.52 -0.73 10.11
C GLY A 157 1.12 -2.19 9.91
N ILE A 158 0.54 -2.82 10.93
CA ILE A 158 0.02 -4.19 10.85
C ILE A 158 -1.05 -4.29 9.76
N ALA A 159 -2.05 -3.42 9.80
CA ALA A 159 -3.18 -3.42 8.90
C ALA A 159 -2.76 -3.13 7.44
N ASN A 160 -1.85 -2.19 7.23
CA ASN A 160 -1.32 -1.82 5.92
C ASN A 160 -0.63 -3.01 5.23
N VAL A 161 0.37 -3.61 5.90
CA VAL A 161 1.13 -4.72 5.32
C VAL A 161 0.27 -5.97 5.15
N SER A 162 -0.59 -6.29 6.13
CA SER A 162 -1.52 -7.43 6.01
C SER A 162 -2.41 -7.29 4.78
N SER A 163 -3.01 -6.13 4.59
CA SER A 163 -3.90 -5.86 3.46
C SER A 163 -3.16 -5.97 2.12
N HIS A 164 -2.03 -5.30 1.99
CA HIS A 164 -1.24 -5.31 0.76
C HIS A 164 -0.72 -6.72 0.40
N ALA A 165 -0.17 -7.45 1.37
CA ALA A 165 0.38 -8.79 1.15
C ALA A 165 -0.72 -9.78 0.76
N LEU A 166 -1.88 -9.74 1.43
CA LEU A 166 -3.00 -10.62 1.14
C LEU A 166 -3.63 -10.33 -0.22
N VAL A 167 -3.85 -9.04 -0.56
CA VAL A 167 -4.34 -8.67 -1.89
C VAL A 167 -3.38 -9.14 -2.96
N GLN A 168 -2.08 -8.90 -2.81
CA GLN A 168 -1.08 -9.34 -3.78
C GLN A 168 -1.04 -10.86 -3.93
N THR A 169 -1.16 -11.61 -2.82
CA THR A 169 -1.23 -13.07 -2.83
C THR A 169 -2.48 -13.56 -3.57
N VAL A 170 -3.64 -12.96 -3.29
CA VAL A 170 -4.91 -13.30 -3.97
C VAL A 170 -4.80 -13.03 -5.47
N LEU A 171 -4.29 -11.86 -5.86
CA LEU A 171 -4.11 -11.50 -7.28
C LEU A 171 -3.18 -12.48 -7.99
N GLN A 172 -2.09 -12.93 -7.35
CA GLN A 172 -1.16 -13.90 -7.93
C GLN A 172 -1.73 -15.31 -8.00
N THR A 173 -2.51 -15.71 -7.00
CA THR A 173 -3.07 -17.08 -6.91
C THR A 173 -4.24 -17.27 -7.88
N TYR A 174 -5.13 -16.28 -7.98
CA TYR A 174 -6.36 -16.38 -8.80
C TYR A 174 -6.18 -15.86 -10.24
N SER A 175 -5.01 -15.33 -10.60
CA SER A 175 -4.71 -14.94 -11.98
C SER A 175 -4.00 -16.06 -12.73
N PRO A 176 -4.51 -16.49 -13.90
CA PRO A 176 -3.80 -17.41 -14.79
C PRO A 176 -2.40 -16.89 -15.14
N PRO A 177 -1.43 -17.77 -15.39
CA PRO A 177 -0.05 -17.38 -15.68
C PRO A 177 0.10 -16.29 -16.76
N GLU A 178 -0.79 -16.33 -17.78
CA GLU A 178 -0.81 -15.39 -18.91
C GLU A 178 -1.22 -13.96 -18.52
N TYR A 179 -2.09 -13.82 -17.50
CA TYR A 179 -2.63 -12.53 -17.01
C TYR A 179 -1.93 -12.04 -15.75
N ARG A 180 -1.14 -12.88 -15.08
CA ARG A 180 -0.51 -12.56 -13.78
C ARG A 180 0.31 -11.28 -13.82
N GLY A 181 1.15 -11.11 -14.84
CA GLY A 181 1.94 -9.88 -15.02
C GLY A 181 1.07 -8.63 -15.23
N ARG A 182 -0.03 -8.75 -15.98
CA ARG A 182 -0.97 -7.64 -16.24
C ARG A 182 -1.73 -7.26 -14.98
N THR A 183 -2.17 -8.24 -14.19
CA THR A 183 -2.88 -8.01 -12.92
C THR A 183 -1.97 -7.34 -11.88
N ILE A 184 -0.70 -7.75 -11.81
CA ILE A 184 0.29 -7.10 -10.94
C ILE A 184 0.59 -5.67 -11.42
N ALA A 185 0.65 -5.44 -12.72
CA ALA A 185 0.82 -4.09 -13.25
C ALA A 185 -0.36 -3.18 -12.86
N LEU A 186 -1.60 -3.67 -12.94
CA LEU A 186 -2.79 -2.93 -12.47
C LEU A 186 -2.73 -2.65 -10.96
N PHE A 187 -2.26 -3.60 -10.16
CA PHE A 187 -2.04 -3.39 -8.72
C PHE A 187 -1.05 -2.25 -8.48
N HIS A 188 0.06 -2.18 -9.22
CA HIS A 188 1.02 -1.08 -9.09
C HIS A 188 0.52 0.25 -9.68
N MET A 189 -0.43 0.24 -10.60
CA MET A 189 -1.10 1.47 -11.06
C MET A 189 -1.91 2.17 -9.96
N SER A 190 -2.28 1.47 -8.90
CA SER A 190 -2.90 2.09 -7.72
C SER A 190 -2.02 3.15 -7.04
N GLN A 191 -0.69 3.12 -7.25
CA GLN A 191 0.22 4.17 -6.80
C GLN A 191 -0.07 5.53 -7.48
N VAL A 192 -0.54 5.51 -8.73
CA VAL A 192 -0.98 6.74 -9.42
C VAL A 192 -2.24 7.29 -8.75
N VAL A 193 -3.15 6.41 -8.36
CA VAL A 193 -4.38 6.76 -7.63
C VAL A 193 -4.06 7.40 -6.28
N MET A 194 -3.02 6.93 -5.59
CA MET A 194 -2.52 7.53 -4.36
C MET A 194 -2.09 9.00 -4.56
N THR A 195 -1.49 9.35 -5.69
CA THR A 195 -1.11 10.74 -5.99
C THR A 195 -2.34 11.64 -6.05
N VAL A 196 -3.41 11.19 -6.70
CA VAL A 196 -4.69 11.91 -6.73
C VAL A 196 -5.27 12.02 -5.32
N GLY A 197 -5.27 10.95 -4.54
CA GLY A 197 -5.68 10.96 -3.13
C GLY A 197 -4.89 11.96 -2.29
N SER A 198 -3.57 12.07 -2.52
CA SER A 198 -2.71 13.05 -1.83
C SER A 198 -3.06 14.51 -2.17
N MET A 199 -3.48 14.79 -3.40
CA MET A 199 -3.98 16.11 -3.78
C MET A 199 -5.32 16.41 -3.10
N ILE A 200 -6.22 15.44 -3.05
CA ILE A 200 -7.53 15.60 -2.40
C ILE A 200 -7.36 15.83 -0.90
N ILE A 201 -6.58 15.01 -0.20
CA ILE A 201 -6.38 15.16 1.25
C ILE A 201 -5.66 16.47 1.58
N GLY A 202 -4.72 16.90 0.75
CA GLY A 202 -4.04 18.18 0.91
C GLY A 202 -4.99 19.38 0.76
N SER A 203 -5.89 19.37 -0.23
CA SER A 203 -6.89 20.42 -0.43
C SER A 203 -7.93 20.42 0.71
N LEU A 204 -8.38 19.26 1.16
CA LEU A 204 -9.26 19.15 2.33
C LEU A 204 -8.58 19.68 3.60
N ALA A 205 -7.31 19.33 3.81
CA ALA A 205 -6.56 19.82 4.97
C ALA A 205 -6.40 21.34 5.00
N ALA A 206 -6.27 21.97 3.82
CA ALA A 206 -6.22 23.42 3.68
C ALA A 206 -7.57 24.09 4.00
N GLY A 207 -8.70 23.41 3.74
CA GLY A 207 -10.04 23.96 3.96
C GLY A 207 -10.60 23.70 5.35
N CYS A 208 -10.52 22.46 5.84
CA CYS A 208 -11.16 22.04 7.10
C CYS A 208 -10.18 21.59 8.21
N GLY A 209 -8.88 21.70 7.92
CA GLY A 209 -7.82 21.27 8.83
C GLY A 209 -7.42 19.78 8.66
N PRO A 210 -6.18 19.45 9.10
CA PRO A 210 -5.59 18.13 8.83
C PRO A 210 -6.32 16.98 9.55
N GLN A 211 -6.83 17.19 10.75
CA GLN A 211 -7.56 16.18 11.51
C GLN A 211 -8.85 15.75 10.80
N TRP A 212 -9.66 16.73 10.38
CA TRP A 212 -10.90 16.46 9.66
C TRP A 212 -10.66 15.85 8.28
N ALA A 213 -9.63 16.32 7.57
CA ALA A 213 -9.26 15.76 6.28
C ALA A 213 -8.93 14.26 6.38
N VAL A 214 -8.11 13.87 7.36
CA VAL A 214 -7.76 12.46 7.60
C VAL A 214 -8.96 11.65 8.09
N ALA A 215 -9.80 12.21 8.98
CA ALA A 215 -11.00 11.53 9.48
C ALA A 215 -12.01 11.27 8.36
N LEU A 216 -12.29 12.27 7.53
CA LEU A 216 -13.22 12.15 6.40
C LEU A 216 -12.72 11.13 5.35
N MET A 217 -11.46 11.24 4.95
CA MET A 217 -10.89 10.33 3.96
C MET A 217 -10.78 8.90 4.51
N GLY A 218 -10.27 8.73 5.73
CA GLY A 218 -10.18 7.42 6.39
C GLY A 218 -11.56 6.77 6.59
N GLY A 219 -12.55 7.55 7.01
CA GLY A 219 -13.94 7.11 7.17
C GLY A 219 -14.58 6.74 5.83
N ALA A 220 -14.43 7.58 4.81
CA ALA A 220 -14.91 7.29 3.45
C ALA A 220 -14.26 6.01 2.89
N GLY A 221 -12.96 5.82 3.13
CA GLY A 221 -12.26 4.59 2.76
C GLY A 221 -12.82 3.36 3.46
N ALA A 222 -13.02 3.41 4.77
CA ALA A 222 -13.61 2.31 5.53
C ALA A 222 -15.03 1.97 5.05
N LEU A 223 -15.87 2.97 4.81
CA LEU A 223 -17.24 2.78 4.29
C LEU A 223 -17.24 2.20 2.88
N ALA A 224 -16.38 2.70 1.99
CA ALA A 224 -16.25 2.17 0.63
C ALA A 224 -15.85 0.69 0.64
N MET A 225 -15.00 0.26 1.59
CA MET A 225 -14.60 -1.14 1.74
C MET A 225 -15.75 -2.04 2.18
N VAL A 226 -16.59 -1.57 3.10
CA VAL A 226 -17.81 -2.30 3.50
C VAL A 226 -18.77 -2.42 2.33
N ALA A 227 -18.94 -1.37 1.53
CA ALA A 227 -19.80 -1.38 0.35
C ALA A 227 -19.32 -2.32 -0.77
N VAL A 228 -18.01 -2.50 -0.93
CA VAL A 228 -17.43 -3.45 -1.92
C VAL A 228 -17.69 -4.91 -1.50
N HIS A 229 -17.93 -5.16 -0.23
CA HIS A 229 -18.18 -6.51 0.29
C HIS A 229 -19.66 -6.93 0.22
N MET A 230 -20.59 -5.97 0.23
CA MET A 230 -22.04 -6.22 0.06
C MET A 230 -22.38 -6.45 -1.41
#